data_d23413c8184d2b9973505ce0312fea94
#
_entry.id   d23413c8184d2b9973505ce0312fea94
#
_cell.length_a   1.000
_cell.length_b   1.000
_cell.length_c   1.000
_cell.angle_alpha   90.00
_cell.angle_beta   90.00
_cell.angle_gamma   90.00
#
_symmetry.space_group_name_H-M   'P 1'
#
loop_
_entity.id
_entity.type
_entity.pdbx_description
1 polymer ?
#
loop_
_entity_poly.entity_id
_entity_poly.type
_entity_poly.pdbx_seq_one_letter_code
_entity_poly.pdbx_strand_id
1 'polypeptide(L)' 'MGIATIRPSADLRNHYNDISKICHETREAVVITVNGREDTVVLGFHE' A
#
# COMPACT_ATOMS: atom_id res chain seq x y z
N MET A 1 6.40 11.59 5.88
CA MET A 1 5.68 10.38 5.42
C MET A 1 6.69 9.35 4.96
N GLY A 2 6.57 8.14 5.46
CA GLY A 2 7.48 7.05 5.09
C GLY A 2 6.77 5.98 4.27
N ILE A 3 7.51 4.93 3.97
CA ILE A 3 6.99 3.76 3.25
C ILE A 3 6.94 2.60 4.24
N ALA A 4 5.75 2.03 4.45
CA ALA A 4 5.57 0.90 5.34
C ALA A 4 6.04 -0.39 4.71
N THR A 5 5.68 -0.62 3.45
CA THR A 5 6.02 -1.86 2.75
C THR A 5 5.80 -1.69 1.25
N ILE A 6 6.29 -2.66 0.50
CA ILE A 6 6.11 -2.73 -0.95
C ILE A 6 5.33 -4.00 -1.27
N ARG A 7 4.26 -3.88 -2.04
CA ARG A 7 3.38 -5.00 -2.36
C ARG A 7 3.08 -5.03 -3.86
N PRO A 8 2.89 -6.21 -4.45
CA PRO A 8 2.51 -6.30 -5.86
C PRO A 8 1.05 -5.87 -6.07
N SER A 9 0.73 -5.45 -7.28
CA SER A 9 -0.62 -4.99 -7.61
C SER A 9 -1.69 -6.06 -7.38
N ALA A 10 -1.34 -7.32 -7.49
CA ALA A 10 -2.28 -8.41 -7.21
C ALA A 10 -2.79 -8.35 -5.77
N ASP A 11 -1.96 -7.92 -4.83
CA ASP A 11 -2.36 -7.78 -3.42
C ASP A 11 -3.37 -6.66 -3.25
N LEU A 12 -3.29 -5.61 -4.04
CA LEU A 12 -4.28 -4.54 -3.98
C LEU A 12 -5.67 -5.05 -4.36
N ARG A 13 -5.72 -5.98 -5.30
CA ARG A 13 -6.99 -6.60 -5.72
C ARG A 13 -7.46 -7.69 -4.77
N ASN A 14 -6.54 -8.56 -4.33
CA ASN A 14 -6.89 -9.76 -3.59
C ASN A 14 -6.78 -9.61 -2.08
N HIS A 15 -5.96 -8.67 -1.60
CA HIS A 15 -5.68 -8.46 -0.18
C HIS A 15 -5.79 -6.99 0.20
N TYR A 16 -6.79 -6.31 -0.36
CA TYR A 16 -6.97 -4.88 -0.13
C TYR A 16 -7.11 -4.56 1.36
N ASN A 17 -7.84 -5.40 2.11
CA ASN A 17 -8.07 -5.13 3.53
C ASN A 17 -6.77 -5.11 4.33
N ASP A 18 -5.81 -5.97 3.97
CA ASP A 18 -4.51 -5.98 4.63
C ASP A 18 -3.74 -4.69 4.35
N ILE A 19 -3.78 -4.23 3.09
CA ILE A 19 -3.11 -3.00 2.69
C ILE A 19 -3.74 -1.81 3.39
N SER A 20 -5.06 -1.73 3.41
CA SER A 20 -5.79 -0.68 4.09
C SER A 20 -5.44 -0.62 5.57
N LYS A 21 -5.38 -1.77 6.22
CA LYS A 21 -5.03 -1.86 7.63
C LYS A 21 -3.62 -1.34 7.89
N ILE A 22 -2.65 -1.73 7.07
CA ILE A 22 -1.28 -1.26 7.19
C ILE A 22 -1.23 0.27 7.07
N CYS A 23 -1.90 0.82 6.07
CA CYS A 23 -1.92 2.27 5.85
C CYS A 23 -2.50 3.02 7.05
N HIS A 24 -3.58 2.51 7.62
CA HIS A 24 -4.24 3.17 8.74
C HIS A 24 -3.47 3.02 10.05
N GLU A 25 -2.86 1.86 10.28
CA GLU A 25 -2.13 1.62 11.53
C GLU A 25 -0.77 2.31 11.55
N THR A 26 -0.06 2.31 10.44
CA THR A 26 1.30 2.88 10.39
C THR A 26 1.29 4.35 10.00
N ARG A 27 0.22 4.82 9.36
CA ARG A 27 0.12 6.16 8.76
C ARG A 27 1.19 6.39 7.71
N GLU A 28 1.68 5.31 7.13
CA GLU A 28 2.70 5.35 6.09
C GLU A 28 2.16 4.78 4.79
N ALA A 29 2.87 5.06 3.71
CA ALA A 29 2.44 4.65 2.38
C ALA A 29 2.77 3.18 2.12
N VAL A 30 1.94 2.53 1.30
CA VAL A 30 2.27 1.23 0.72
C VAL A 30 2.54 1.45 -0.76
N VAL A 31 3.72 1.05 -1.21
CA VAL A 31 4.09 1.16 -2.62
C VAL A 31 3.58 -0.08 -3.35
N ILE A 32 2.87 0.15 -4.45
CA ILE A 32 2.33 -0.93 -5.26
C ILE A 32 3.21 -1.07 -6.50
N THR A 33 3.62 -2.29 -6.80
CA THR A 33 4.48 -2.58 -7.94
C THR A 33 3.71 -3.32 -9.02
N VAL A 34 4.14 -3.11 -10.25
CA VAL A 34 3.68 -3.85 -11.43
C VAL A 34 4.92 -4.38 -12.12
N ASN A 35 4.98 -5.69 -12.32
CA ASN A 35 6.14 -6.35 -12.94
C ASN A 35 7.45 -5.98 -12.26
N GLY A 36 7.42 -5.90 -10.93
CA GLY A 36 8.60 -5.59 -10.14
C GLY A 36 9.02 -4.13 -10.13
N ARG A 37 8.21 -3.24 -10.70
CA ARG A 37 8.49 -1.80 -10.71
C ARG A 37 7.47 -1.04 -9.91
N GLU A 38 7.92 -0.01 -9.21
CA GLU A 38 7.03 0.88 -8.47
C GLU A 38 6.10 1.57 -9.45
N ASP A 39 4.80 1.47 -9.18
CA ASP A 39 3.77 1.99 -10.07
C ASP A 39 2.91 3.03 -9.37
N THR A 40 2.37 2.69 -8.22
CA THR A 40 1.45 3.57 -7.48
C THR A 40 1.74 3.52 -5.99
N VAL A 41 1.16 4.47 -5.27
CA VAL A 41 1.27 4.55 -3.82
C VAL A 41 -0.13 4.60 -3.24
N VAL A 42 -0.35 3.81 -2.19
CA VAL A 42 -1.62 3.79 -1.45
C VAL A 42 -1.42 4.45 -0.10
N LEU A 43 -2.30 5.36 0.22
CA LEU A 43 -2.27 6.09 1.49
C LEU A 43 -3.61 5.93 2.20
N GLY A 44 -3.56 5.84 3.52
CA GLY A 44 -4.76 5.89 4.32
C GLY A 44 -5.33 7.31 4.36
N PHE A 45 -6.65 7.43 4.38
CA PHE A 45 -7.31 8.72 4.56
C PHE A 45 -7.41 9.02 6.05
N HIS A 46 -6.87 10.15 6.46
CA HIS A 46 -6.93 10.63 7.85
C HIS A 46 -7.48 12.04 7.87
N GLU A 47 -8.32 12.30 8.83
CA GLU A 47 -8.85 13.64 9.07
C GLU A 47 -8.07 14.37 10.14
#